data_43b69580967acba4a6fdb24dc61efd48
#
_entry.id   43b69580967acba4a6fdb24dc61efd48
#
_cell.length_a   1.000
_cell.length_b   1.000
_cell.length_c   1.000
_cell.angle_alpha   90.00
_cell.angle_beta   90.00
_cell.angle_gamma   90.00
#
_symmetry.space_group_name_H-M   'P 1'
#
loop_
_entity.id
_entity.type
_entity.pdbx_description
1 polymer ?
#
loop_
_entity_poly.entity_id
_entity_poly.type
_entity_poly.pdbx_seq_one_letter_code
_entity_poly.pdbx_strand_id
1 'polypeptide(L)'
;EWVGGMAFVLLTLWVLLQGYRIVTGQSRQFMMELVVKSLKWVLIITVATTFAMGSSNIHRLLTDDMPRTINQLVTGDDEGPEDSIDDNLQQMELAMVAIDALYTSFDETLQEAKSRSMWFTGVGVAGPSLIGGAILLMYKMAMALFVGLGPFFILCLGFDQTKNMFQK
;
A
#
# COMPACT_ATOMS: atom_id res chain seq x y z
N GLU A 1 -15.49 -8.24 5.80
CA GLU A 1 -16.55 -8.84 6.65
C GLU A 1 -16.00 -9.46 7.95
N TRP A 2 -14.87 -10.15 7.92
CA TRP A 2 -14.25 -10.77 9.11
C TRP A 2 -13.89 -9.78 10.22
N VAL A 3 -13.36 -8.61 9.86
CA VAL A 3 -12.97 -7.57 10.81
C VAL A 3 -14.17 -7.02 11.59
N GLY A 4 -15.31 -6.82 10.90
CA GLY A 4 -16.54 -6.36 11.55
C GLY A 4 -17.10 -7.38 12.54
N GLY A 5 -17.07 -8.67 12.18
CA GLY A 5 -17.49 -9.76 13.06
C GLY A 5 -16.61 -9.87 14.32
N MET A 6 -15.29 -9.83 14.15
CA MET A 6 -14.33 -9.83 15.28
C MET A 6 -14.51 -8.62 16.20
N ALA A 7 -14.70 -7.42 15.62
CA ALA A 7 -14.92 -6.20 16.37
C ALA A 7 -16.20 -6.28 17.23
N PHE A 8 -17.28 -6.86 16.68
CA PHE A 8 -18.54 -7.03 17.40
C PHE A 8 -18.43 -8.03 18.57
N VAL A 9 -17.72 -9.14 18.36
CA VAL A 9 -17.44 -10.13 19.41
C VAL A 9 -16.59 -9.52 20.54
N LEU A 10 -15.54 -8.77 20.19
CA LEU A 10 -14.70 -8.09 21.17
C LEU A 10 -15.46 -7.04 21.97
N LEU A 11 -16.34 -6.30 21.32
CA LEU A 11 -17.19 -5.31 22.00
C LEU A 11 -18.15 -5.98 22.98
N THR A 12 -18.85 -7.04 22.57
CA THR A 12 -19.78 -7.79 23.43
C THR A 12 -19.05 -8.39 24.63
N LEU A 13 -17.87 -8.99 24.41
CA LEU A 13 -17.04 -9.53 25.49
C LEU A 13 -16.59 -8.43 26.46
N TRP A 14 -16.18 -7.28 25.93
CA TRP A 14 -15.76 -6.14 26.76
C TRP A 14 -16.91 -5.60 27.61
N VAL A 15 -18.11 -5.43 27.01
CA VAL A 15 -19.32 -4.98 27.74
C VAL A 15 -19.71 -5.97 28.84
N LEU A 16 -19.66 -7.29 28.56
CA LEU A 16 -19.93 -8.34 29.54
C LEU A 16 -18.92 -8.30 30.71
N LEU A 17 -17.63 -8.21 30.41
CA LEU A 17 -16.57 -8.10 31.42
C LEU A 17 -16.75 -6.85 32.30
N GLN A 18 -17.07 -5.73 31.67
CA GLN A 18 -17.27 -4.47 32.39
C GLN A 18 -18.55 -4.53 33.25
N GLY A 19 -19.64 -5.10 32.72
CA GLY A 19 -20.86 -5.33 33.46
C GLY A 19 -20.65 -6.23 34.69
N TYR A 20 -19.91 -7.33 34.52
CA TYR A 20 -19.54 -8.24 35.60
C TYR A 20 -18.73 -7.51 36.69
N ARG A 21 -17.76 -6.67 36.32
CA ARG A 21 -16.95 -5.88 37.27
C ARG A 21 -17.77 -4.89 38.07
N ILE A 22 -18.83 -4.33 37.49
CA ILE A 22 -19.76 -3.42 38.16
C ILE A 22 -20.62 -4.18 39.16
N VAL A 23 -21.21 -5.31 38.75
CA VAL A 23 -22.08 -6.14 39.60
C VAL A 23 -21.32 -6.72 40.81
N THR A 24 -20.05 -7.10 40.61
CA THR A 24 -19.18 -7.63 41.66
C THR A 24 -18.59 -6.55 42.56
N GLY A 25 -18.90 -5.25 42.33
CA GLY A 25 -18.41 -4.14 43.13
C GLY A 25 -16.91 -3.85 42.98
N GLN A 26 -16.24 -4.48 41.99
CA GLN A 26 -14.82 -4.28 41.73
C GLN A 26 -14.49 -2.95 41.04
N SER A 27 -15.47 -2.31 40.43
CA SER A 27 -15.31 -0.99 39.83
C SER A 27 -16.28 0.00 40.45
N ARG A 28 -15.75 1.09 41.03
CA ARG A 28 -16.53 2.26 41.47
C ARG A 28 -16.82 3.23 40.31
N GLN A 29 -16.80 2.74 39.08
CA GLN A 29 -17.07 3.61 37.91
C GLN A 29 -18.56 3.96 37.88
N PHE A 30 -18.84 5.27 37.81
CA PHE A 30 -20.21 5.75 37.63
C PHE A 30 -20.79 5.21 36.34
N MET A 31 -22.09 4.86 36.36
CA MET A 31 -22.86 4.42 35.16
C MET A 31 -22.61 5.33 33.93
N MET A 32 -22.43 6.63 34.18
CA MET A 32 -22.15 7.63 33.15
C MET A 32 -20.83 7.37 32.42
N GLU A 33 -19.79 6.92 33.12
CA GLU A 33 -18.51 6.62 32.53
C GLU A 33 -18.57 5.38 31.63
N LEU A 34 -19.36 4.40 32.01
CA LEU A 34 -19.63 3.22 31.19
C LEU A 34 -20.35 3.59 29.88
N VAL A 35 -21.36 4.47 29.96
CA VAL A 35 -22.09 4.96 28.78
C VAL A 35 -21.16 5.72 27.83
N VAL A 36 -20.32 6.60 28.37
CA VAL A 36 -19.36 7.37 27.54
C VAL A 36 -18.33 6.44 26.89
N LYS A 37 -17.81 5.46 27.63
CA LYS A 37 -16.87 4.48 27.08
C LYS A 37 -17.53 3.59 26.02
N SER A 38 -18.75 3.13 26.23
CA SER A 38 -19.45 2.33 25.22
C SER A 38 -19.77 3.14 23.95
N LEU A 39 -20.17 4.40 24.10
CA LEU A 39 -20.39 5.31 22.97
C LEU A 39 -19.09 5.52 22.15
N LYS A 40 -17.97 5.71 22.83
CA LYS A 40 -16.65 5.81 22.18
C LYS A 40 -16.32 4.53 21.38
N TRP A 41 -16.58 3.35 21.98
CA TRP A 41 -16.35 2.08 21.30
C TRP A 41 -17.24 1.91 20.05
N VAL A 42 -18.53 2.26 20.15
CA VAL A 42 -19.45 2.24 18.99
C VAL A 42 -18.92 3.14 17.87
N LEU A 43 -18.45 4.33 18.22
CA LEU A 43 -17.89 5.27 17.23
C LEU A 43 -16.64 4.70 16.57
N ILE A 44 -15.71 4.14 17.35
CA ILE A 44 -14.47 3.54 16.82
C ILE A 44 -14.82 2.37 15.88
N ILE A 45 -15.75 1.49 16.27
CA ILE A 45 -16.17 0.36 15.43
C ILE A 45 -16.85 0.85 14.16
N THR A 46 -17.71 1.86 14.24
CA THR A 46 -18.34 2.45 13.06
C THR A 46 -17.32 2.99 12.08
N VAL A 47 -16.33 3.75 12.57
CA VAL A 47 -15.24 4.26 11.73
C VAL A 47 -14.40 3.12 11.15
N ALA A 48 -14.03 2.13 11.95
CA ALA A 48 -13.26 0.98 11.49
C ALA A 48 -13.98 0.15 10.42
N THR A 49 -15.29 -0.08 10.59
CA THR A 49 -16.10 -0.82 9.62
C THR A 49 -16.36 -0.03 8.35
N THR A 50 -16.58 1.28 8.46
CA THR A 50 -16.71 2.17 7.28
C THR A 50 -15.40 2.21 6.50
N PHE A 51 -14.27 2.30 7.19
CA PHE A 51 -12.95 2.25 6.55
C PHE A 51 -12.71 0.88 5.90
N ALA A 52 -13.07 -0.23 6.55
CA ALA A 52 -12.94 -1.57 5.99
C ALA A 52 -13.82 -1.79 4.75
N MET A 53 -15.03 -1.23 4.71
CA MET A 53 -15.93 -1.27 3.54
C MET A 53 -15.42 -0.36 2.40
N GLY A 54 -14.84 0.79 2.74
CA GLY A 54 -14.27 1.74 1.79
C GLY A 54 -12.83 1.40 1.36
N SER A 55 -12.20 0.38 1.95
CA SER A 55 -10.79 0.06 1.74
C SER A 55 -10.44 -0.22 0.27
N SER A 56 -11.34 -0.85 -0.49
CA SER A 56 -11.14 -1.10 -1.92
C SER A 56 -11.08 0.19 -2.74
N ASN A 57 -11.92 1.16 -2.44
CA ASN A 57 -11.93 2.45 -3.12
C ASN A 57 -10.73 3.30 -2.72
N ILE A 58 -10.39 3.31 -1.42
CA ILE A 58 -9.20 4.01 -0.90
C ILE A 58 -7.91 3.39 -1.47
N HIS A 59 -7.86 2.06 -1.51
CA HIS A 59 -6.72 1.35 -2.10
C HIS A 59 -6.53 1.73 -3.56
N ARG A 60 -7.60 1.67 -4.36
CA ARG A 60 -7.57 2.05 -5.78
C ARG A 60 -7.16 3.51 -5.97
N LEU A 61 -7.73 4.43 -5.19
CA LEU A 61 -7.41 5.84 -5.26
C LEU A 61 -5.93 6.10 -4.95
N LEU A 62 -5.38 5.45 -3.92
CA LEU A 62 -3.98 5.64 -3.51
C LEU A 62 -3.00 4.89 -4.40
N THR A 63 -3.38 3.71 -4.92
CA THR A 63 -2.45 2.83 -5.64
C THR A 63 -2.48 3.05 -7.15
N ASP A 64 -3.62 3.44 -7.71
CA ASP A 64 -3.81 3.58 -9.15
C ASP A 64 -4.10 5.03 -9.56
N ASP A 65 -5.10 5.68 -8.95
CA ASP A 65 -5.56 7.00 -9.41
C ASP A 65 -4.57 8.12 -9.08
N MET A 66 -4.00 8.12 -7.87
CA MET A 66 -3.01 9.13 -7.47
C MET A 66 -1.71 9.05 -8.28
N PRO A 67 -1.06 7.89 -8.42
CA PRO A 67 0.15 7.78 -9.24
C PRO A 67 -0.08 8.16 -10.70
N ARG A 68 -1.22 7.81 -11.28
CA ARG A 68 -1.59 8.23 -12.64
C ARG A 68 -1.73 9.75 -12.74
N THR A 69 -2.45 10.37 -11.82
CA THR A 69 -2.61 11.83 -11.80
C THR A 69 -1.27 12.55 -11.68
N ILE A 70 -0.37 12.04 -10.84
CA ILE A 70 0.98 12.59 -10.69
C ILE A 70 1.77 12.40 -11.98
N ASN A 71 1.70 11.21 -12.60
CA ASN A 71 2.37 10.94 -13.87
C ASN A 71 1.87 11.88 -14.98
N GLN A 72 0.56 12.06 -15.08
CA GLN A 72 -0.07 12.98 -16.03
C GLN A 72 0.40 14.43 -15.84
N LEU A 73 0.54 14.88 -14.59
CA LEU A 73 1.02 16.24 -14.30
C LEU A 73 2.51 16.44 -14.63
N VAL A 74 3.31 15.39 -14.52
CA VAL A 74 4.76 15.46 -14.74
C VAL A 74 5.15 15.16 -16.18
N THR A 75 4.55 14.15 -16.80
CA THR A 75 4.88 13.68 -18.17
C THR A 75 3.92 14.21 -19.21
N GLY A 76 2.70 14.59 -18.83
CA GLY A 76 1.64 14.97 -19.75
C GLY A 76 0.87 13.78 -20.34
N ASP A 77 1.28 12.54 -20.03
CA ASP A 77 0.64 11.31 -20.49
C ASP A 77 -0.33 10.77 -19.45
N ASP A 78 -1.47 10.25 -19.92
CA ASP A 78 -2.55 9.71 -19.08
C ASP A 78 -2.29 8.24 -18.68
N GLU A 79 -1.07 7.76 -18.93
CA GLU A 79 -0.63 6.41 -18.63
C GLU A 79 -0.13 6.27 -17.17
N GLY A 80 -0.21 5.05 -16.65
CA GLY A 80 0.31 4.75 -15.32
C GLY A 80 1.85 4.75 -15.30
N PRO A 81 2.47 4.93 -14.14
CA PRO A 81 3.94 4.81 -14.04
C PRO A 81 4.45 3.41 -14.42
N GLU A 82 3.61 2.38 -14.34
CA GLU A 82 3.93 1.04 -14.83
C GLU A 82 4.06 1.02 -16.35
N ASP A 83 3.09 1.63 -17.04
CA ASP A 83 3.04 1.67 -18.49
C ASP A 83 4.26 2.42 -19.05
N SER A 84 4.66 3.52 -18.39
CA SER A 84 5.88 4.27 -18.73
C SER A 84 7.17 3.44 -18.57
N ILE A 85 7.22 2.52 -17.61
CA ILE A 85 8.36 1.60 -17.43
C ILE A 85 8.36 0.55 -18.55
N ASP A 86 7.19 -0.01 -18.89
CA ASP A 86 7.05 -1.00 -19.93
C ASP A 86 7.38 -0.41 -21.31
N ASP A 87 6.97 0.81 -21.59
CA ASP A 87 7.33 1.53 -22.83
C ASP A 87 8.84 1.76 -22.95
N ASN A 88 9.50 2.14 -21.86
CA ASN A 88 10.95 2.28 -21.86
C ASN A 88 11.65 0.93 -22.14
N LEU A 89 11.15 -0.18 -21.58
CA LEU A 89 11.69 -1.51 -21.83
C LEU A 89 11.44 -1.95 -23.28
N GLN A 90 10.28 -1.65 -23.84
CA GLN A 90 9.95 -1.93 -25.24
C GLN A 90 10.84 -1.13 -26.20
N GLN A 91 11.08 0.15 -25.92
CA GLN A 91 12.01 0.97 -26.70
C GLN A 91 13.44 0.43 -26.64
N MET A 92 13.85 -0.08 -25.47
CA MET A 92 15.13 -0.76 -25.32
C MET A 92 15.24 -2.01 -26.18
N GLU A 93 14.18 -2.83 -26.18
CA GLU A 93 14.11 -4.05 -27.01
C GLU A 93 14.24 -3.70 -28.50
N LEU A 94 13.52 -2.68 -28.97
CA LEU A 94 13.61 -2.20 -30.36
C LEU A 94 15.01 -1.68 -30.67
N ALA A 95 15.64 -0.94 -29.77
CA ALA A 95 17.01 -0.47 -29.95
C ALA A 95 18.03 -1.62 -30.01
N MET A 96 17.85 -2.64 -29.15
CA MET A 96 18.70 -3.84 -29.18
C MET A 96 18.55 -4.63 -30.49
N VAL A 97 17.31 -4.81 -30.97
CA VAL A 97 17.03 -5.46 -32.25
C VAL A 97 17.64 -4.67 -33.40
N ALA A 98 17.55 -3.34 -33.38
CA ALA A 98 18.17 -2.49 -34.40
C ALA A 98 19.71 -2.61 -34.39
N ILE A 99 20.35 -2.66 -33.23
CA ILE A 99 21.79 -2.88 -33.10
C ILE A 99 22.15 -4.31 -33.58
N ASP A 100 21.32 -5.29 -33.27
CA ASP A 100 21.56 -6.69 -33.70
C ASP A 100 21.43 -6.88 -35.20
N ALA A 101 20.53 -6.14 -35.84
CA ALA A 101 20.36 -6.14 -37.28
C ALA A 101 21.54 -5.56 -38.07
N LEU A 102 22.46 -4.84 -37.40
CA LEU A 102 23.66 -4.36 -38.07
C LEU A 102 24.56 -5.54 -38.44
N TYR A 103 24.74 -5.70 -39.75
CA TYR A 103 25.55 -6.78 -40.33
C TYR A 103 27.05 -6.45 -40.22
N THR A 104 27.73 -7.15 -39.30
CA THR A 104 29.14 -6.91 -38.99
C THR A 104 30.03 -8.12 -39.26
N SER A 105 29.69 -8.94 -40.24
CA SER A 105 30.25 -10.30 -40.42
C SER A 105 31.71 -10.40 -40.83
N PHE A 106 32.39 -9.27 -41.09
CA PHE A 106 33.78 -9.31 -41.60
C PHE A 106 34.78 -8.47 -40.85
N ASP A 107 34.39 -7.77 -39.79
CA ASP A 107 35.30 -6.93 -39.03
C ASP A 107 35.20 -7.17 -37.53
N GLU A 108 36.20 -7.74 -36.91
CA GLU A 108 36.29 -8.12 -35.53
C GLU A 108 36.18 -6.88 -34.59
N THR A 109 36.70 -5.74 -35.05
CA THR A 109 36.59 -4.47 -34.28
C THR A 109 35.18 -3.92 -34.23
N LEU A 110 34.40 -4.08 -35.31
CA LEU A 110 33.01 -3.68 -35.36
C LEU A 110 32.15 -4.61 -34.52
N GLN A 111 32.48 -5.89 -34.41
CA GLN A 111 31.76 -6.85 -33.58
C GLN A 111 31.97 -6.59 -32.10
N GLU A 112 33.18 -6.21 -31.69
CA GLU A 112 33.46 -5.75 -30.33
C GLU A 112 32.70 -4.45 -30.01
N ALA A 113 32.69 -3.48 -30.94
CA ALA A 113 31.95 -2.23 -30.76
C ALA A 113 30.43 -2.47 -30.65
N LYS A 114 29.86 -3.39 -31.45
CA LYS A 114 28.46 -3.83 -31.37
C LYS A 114 28.14 -4.43 -30.01
N SER A 115 28.95 -5.39 -29.56
CA SER A 115 28.76 -6.04 -28.26
C SER A 115 28.83 -5.02 -27.09
N ARG A 116 29.76 -4.09 -27.16
CA ARG A 116 29.90 -3.02 -26.18
C ARG A 116 28.69 -2.07 -26.18
N SER A 117 28.20 -1.70 -27.37
CA SER A 117 27.00 -0.87 -27.51
C SER A 117 25.76 -1.55 -26.94
N MET A 118 25.56 -2.86 -27.21
CA MET A 118 24.47 -3.63 -26.61
C MET A 118 24.52 -3.64 -25.07
N TRP A 119 25.72 -3.81 -24.51
CA TRP A 119 25.93 -3.77 -23.07
C TRP A 119 25.57 -2.40 -22.47
N PHE A 120 26.07 -1.32 -23.07
CA PHE A 120 25.78 0.04 -22.58
C PHE A 120 24.29 0.40 -22.73
N THR A 121 23.65 0.02 -23.83
CA THR A 121 22.22 0.25 -24.03
C THR A 121 21.41 -0.57 -23.04
N GLY A 122 21.73 -1.85 -22.87
CA GLY A 122 21.06 -2.72 -21.90
C GLY A 122 21.14 -2.20 -20.46
N VAL A 123 22.34 -1.91 -19.98
CA VAL A 123 22.53 -1.42 -18.61
C VAL A 123 22.01 0.01 -18.44
N GLY A 124 22.17 0.86 -19.47
CA GLY A 124 21.77 2.26 -19.43
C GLY A 124 20.25 2.46 -19.32
N VAL A 125 19.47 1.64 -20.00
CA VAL A 125 18.00 1.75 -20.00
C VAL A 125 17.36 0.79 -19.00
N ALA A 126 17.83 -0.47 -18.94
CA ALA A 126 17.25 -1.45 -18.03
C ALA A 126 17.52 -1.11 -16.55
N GLY A 127 18.69 -0.52 -16.23
CA GLY A 127 19.04 -0.18 -14.86
C GLY A 127 18.02 0.73 -14.19
N PRO A 128 17.78 1.94 -14.68
CA PRO A 128 16.77 2.85 -14.13
C PRO A 128 15.35 2.26 -14.12
N SER A 129 14.95 1.54 -15.18
CA SER A 129 13.62 0.93 -15.27
C SER A 129 13.41 -0.17 -14.23
N LEU A 130 14.41 -1.02 -13.97
CA LEU A 130 14.36 -2.04 -12.92
C LEU A 130 14.29 -1.42 -11.53
N ILE A 131 15.06 -0.37 -11.28
CA ILE A 131 15.03 0.33 -9.99
C ILE A 131 13.68 1.02 -9.80
N GLY A 132 13.15 1.70 -10.83
CA GLY A 132 11.83 2.32 -10.81
C GLY A 132 10.73 1.31 -10.55
N GLY A 133 10.75 0.17 -11.24
CA GLY A 133 9.80 -0.94 -11.05
C GLY A 133 9.87 -1.53 -9.63
N ALA A 134 11.07 -1.71 -9.08
CA ALA A 134 11.24 -2.21 -7.72
C ALA A 134 10.70 -1.23 -6.66
N ILE A 135 10.94 0.08 -6.83
CA ILE A 135 10.41 1.13 -5.94
C ILE A 135 8.88 1.18 -6.03
N LEU A 136 8.33 1.10 -7.24
CA LEU A 136 6.88 1.10 -7.46
C LEU A 136 6.22 -0.11 -6.80
N LEU A 137 6.81 -1.29 -6.94
CA LEU A 137 6.32 -2.51 -6.32
C LEU A 137 6.37 -2.42 -4.80
N MET A 138 7.45 -1.89 -4.24
CA MET A 138 7.59 -1.66 -2.80
C MET A 138 6.54 -0.66 -2.29
N TYR A 139 6.27 0.41 -3.04
CA TYR A 139 5.21 1.36 -2.74
C TYR A 139 3.83 0.70 -2.72
N LYS A 140 3.49 -0.07 -3.75
CA LYS A 140 2.21 -0.81 -3.83
C LYS A 140 2.05 -1.80 -2.67
N MET A 141 3.09 -2.54 -2.32
CA MET A 141 3.06 -3.44 -1.16
C MET A 141 2.86 -2.69 0.15
N ALA A 142 3.58 -1.59 0.37
CA ALA A 142 3.44 -0.78 1.57
C ALA A 142 2.03 -0.20 1.70
N MET A 143 1.46 0.32 0.60
CA MET A 143 0.09 0.83 0.58
C MET A 143 -0.95 -0.26 0.82
N ALA A 144 -0.79 -1.44 0.23
CA ALA A 144 -1.68 -2.58 0.47
C ALA A 144 -1.68 -3.00 1.95
N LEU A 145 -0.51 -3.05 2.59
CA LEU A 145 -0.39 -3.33 4.01
C LEU A 145 -1.02 -2.23 4.87
N PHE A 146 -0.78 -0.97 4.54
CA PHE A 146 -1.31 0.17 5.29
C PHE A 146 -2.84 0.21 5.25
N VAL A 147 -3.42 0.04 4.07
CA VAL A 147 -4.89 0.02 3.90
C VAL A 147 -5.49 -1.25 4.49
N GLY A 148 -4.84 -2.40 4.33
CA GLY A 148 -5.32 -3.68 4.87
C GLY A 148 -5.28 -3.76 6.40
N LEU A 149 -4.23 -3.21 7.03
CA LEU A 149 -4.09 -3.17 8.49
C LEU A 149 -4.77 -1.96 9.14
N GLY A 150 -5.19 -0.95 8.34
CA GLY A 150 -5.84 0.25 8.83
C GLY A 150 -6.97 0.00 9.82
N PRO A 151 -7.99 -0.83 9.49
CA PRO A 151 -9.07 -1.15 10.42
C PRO A 151 -8.60 -1.77 11.73
N PHE A 152 -7.55 -2.60 11.68
CA PHE A 152 -6.95 -3.20 12.87
C PHE A 152 -6.31 -2.15 13.78
N PHE A 153 -5.55 -1.21 13.22
CA PHE A 153 -4.96 -0.11 14.00
C PHE A 153 -6.03 0.80 14.62
N ILE A 154 -7.13 1.06 13.89
CA ILE A 154 -8.24 1.85 14.41
C ILE A 154 -8.89 1.14 15.61
N LEU A 155 -9.08 -0.18 15.54
CA LEU A 155 -9.60 -0.97 16.65
C LEU A 155 -8.64 -0.97 17.86
N CYS A 156 -7.33 -1.06 17.63
CA CYS A 156 -6.33 -0.97 18.69
C CYS A 156 -6.33 0.37 19.44
N LEU A 157 -6.77 1.45 18.79
CA LEU A 157 -6.94 2.75 19.43
C LEU A 157 -8.06 2.78 20.49
N GLY A 158 -8.99 1.83 20.41
CA GLY A 158 -10.08 1.67 21.40
C GLY A 158 -9.61 1.16 22.75
N PHE A 159 -8.50 0.43 22.82
CA PHE A 159 -7.98 -0.10 24.07
C PHE A 159 -7.02 0.90 24.74
N ASP A 160 -7.31 1.27 25.99
CA ASP A 160 -6.47 2.22 26.73
C ASP A 160 -5.03 1.70 26.95
N GLN A 161 -4.84 0.38 26.95
CA GLN A 161 -3.52 -0.26 27.10
C GLN A 161 -2.63 -0.11 25.86
N THR A 162 -3.23 -0.15 24.66
CA THR A 162 -2.51 0.00 23.38
C THR A 162 -2.32 1.45 22.97
N LYS A 163 -3.14 2.36 23.51
CA LYS A 163 -3.05 3.80 23.25
C LYS A 163 -1.67 4.37 23.58
N ASN A 164 -1.03 3.88 24.64
CA ASN A 164 0.31 4.32 25.04
C ASN A 164 1.42 3.93 24.04
N MET A 165 1.20 2.93 23.19
CA MET A 165 2.12 2.56 22.10
C MET A 165 2.10 3.58 20.95
N PHE A 166 0.97 4.27 20.75
CA PHE A 166 0.80 5.26 19.68
C PHE A 166 1.16 6.69 20.10
N GLN A 167 1.38 6.95 21.41
CA GLN A 167 1.72 8.27 21.95
C GLN A 167 3.22 8.49 22.15
N LYS A 168 4.07 7.53 21.83
CA LYS A 168 5.53 7.67 21.79
C LYS A 168 6.02 7.84 20.35
#